data_6f7cae61b19f39d39670b2d1313cd35c
#
_entry.id   6f7cae61b19f39d39670b2d1313cd35c
#
_cell.length_a   1.000
_cell.length_b   1.000
_cell.length_c   1.000
_cell.angle_alpha   90.00
_cell.angle_beta   90.00
_cell.angle_gamma   90.00
#
_symmetry.space_group_name_H-M   'P 1'
#
loop_
_entity.id
_entity.type
_entity.pdbx_description
1 polymer ?
#
loop_
_entity_poly.entity_id
_entity_poly.type
_entity_poly.pdbx_seq_one_letter_code
_entity_poly.pdbx_strand_id
1 'polypeptide(L)'
;MRSFFLACFIAFALSFPVMAHDHSTVGQVTPSGASLYNLASRWTDQNGQTLVLKDFSGRKTLVAMGYTSCPDICPLIVANMAAIEKAAQGRGLRLVFVTLDPKVDTPEKLHAYADAHGLDPANWTLINGDDKAVRDLAAVLGVRYRSNGEGGFDHSAILTLLDENGEVVMQKPDMQVDPQDFAAHIPR
;
A
#
# COMPACT_ATOMS: atom_id res chain seq x y z
N MET A 1 -22.97 17.47 77.75
CA MET A 1 -23.86 17.39 76.58
C MET A 1 -23.06 17.97 75.40
N ARG A 2 -22.44 17.14 74.57
CA ARG A 2 -21.60 17.52 73.43
C ARG A 2 -22.22 16.87 72.19
N SER A 3 -22.88 17.73 71.37
CA SER A 3 -23.47 17.32 70.08
C SER A 3 -22.36 17.26 69.03
N PHE A 4 -22.16 16.06 68.45
CA PHE A 4 -21.36 15.82 67.26
C PHE A 4 -22.22 16.05 66.03
N PHE A 5 -21.88 17.07 65.25
CA PHE A 5 -22.42 17.22 63.89
C PHE A 5 -21.59 16.40 62.93
N LEU A 6 -22.17 15.37 62.34
CA LEU A 6 -21.60 14.54 61.30
C LEU A 6 -21.88 15.22 59.96
N ALA A 7 -20.86 15.83 59.36
CA ALA A 7 -20.93 16.41 57.99
C ALA A 7 -20.78 15.29 56.96
N CYS A 8 -21.85 14.99 56.25
CA CYS A 8 -21.85 14.04 55.15
C CYS A 8 -21.33 14.74 53.88
N PHE A 9 -20.08 14.46 53.46
CA PHE A 9 -19.53 14.91 52.18
C PHE A 9 -20.03 13.94 51.11
N ILE A 10 -21.00 14.41 50.29
CA ILE A 10 -21.41 13.72 49.06
C ILE A 10 -20.37 14.10 47.97
N ALA A 11 -19.50 13.14 47.67
CA ALA A 11 -18.59 13.25 46.50
C ALA A 11 -19.37 13.03 45.22
N PHE A 12 -19.65 14.09 44.49
CA PHE A 12 -20.24 14.03 43.16
C PHE A 12 -19.16 13.66 42.15
N ALA A 13 -19.10 12.37 41.76
CA ALA A 13 -18.19 11.88 40.73
C ALA A 13 -18.73 12.33 39.37
N LEU A 14 -18.13 13.35 38.79
CA LEU A 14 -18.33 13.78 37.39
C LEU A 14 -17.69 12.72 36.47
N SER A 15 -18.49 11.79 35.97
CA SER A 15 -18.10 10.88 34.92
C SER A 15 -18.09 11.63 33.57
N PHE A 16 -16.92 12.01 33.09
CA PHE A 16 -16.76 12.48 31.73
C PHE A 16 -16.79 11.28 30.78
N PRO A 17 -17.62 11.28 29.72
CA PRO A 17 -17.54 10.24 28.72
C PRO A 17 -16.20 10.38 27.98
N VAL A 18 -15.35 9.37 28.07
CA VAL A 18 -14.18 9.23 27.20
C VAL A 18 -14.73 8.98 25.81
N MET A 19 -14.63 9.99 24.95
CA MET A 19 -14.86 9.83 23.52
C MET A 19 -13.74 8.95 22.99
N ALA A 20 -14.01 7.65 22.82
CA ALA A 20 -13.16 6.77 22.04
C ALA A 20 -13.18 7.28 20.59
N HIS A 21 -12.07 7.83 20.13
CA HIS A 21 -11.88 8.10 18.71
C HIS A 21 -11.77 6.75 18.01
N ASP A 22 -12.84 6.38 17.35
CA ASP A 22 -12.88 5.20 16.48
C ASP A 22 -12.01 5.49 15.24
N HIS A 23 -10.78 4.99 15.22
CA HIS A 23 -9.86 5.05 14.09
C HIS A 23 -10.15 4.01 13.00
N SER A 24 -11.25 3.28 13.10
CA SER A 24 -11.56 2.15 12.23
C SER A 24 -12.34 2.49 10.96
N THR A 25 -12.56 3.76 10.61
CA THR A 25 -13.13 4.10 9.31
C THR A 25 -12.08 4.66 8.35
N VAL A 26 -11.03 3.90 8.06
CA VAL A 26 -10.42 4.01 6.74
C VAL A 26 -11.43 3.37 5.78
N GLY A 27 -12.15 4.20 5.01
CA GLY A 27 -13.24 3.76 4.18
C GLY A 27 -12.80 2.59 3.31
N GLN A 28 -13.57 1.50 3.36
CA GLN A 28 -13.52 0.47 2.32
C GLN A 28 -13.76 1.20 1.00
N VAL A 29 -12.72 1.29 0.17
CA VAL A 29 -12.88 1.78 -1.20
C VAL A 29 -13.77 0.76 -1.89
N THR A 30 -15.03 1.11 -2.09
CA THR A 30 -15.94 0.31 -2.91
C THR A 30 -15.37 0.35 -4.32
N PRO A 31 -15.08 -0.81 -4.96
CA PRO A 31 -14.61 -0.83 -6.33
C PRO A 31 -15.56 -0.01 -7.19
N SER A 32 -15.06 1.06 -7.81
CA SER A 32 -15.91 1.99 -8.57
C SER A 32 -16.18 1.52 -9.99
N GLY A 33 -15.77 0.31 -10.37
CA GLY A 33 -15.81 -0.16 -11.76
C GLY A 33 -14.86 0.59 -12.69
N ALA A 34 -13.97 1.42 -12.14
CA ALA A 34 -12.96 2.16 -12.90
C ALA A 34 -11.64 1.39 -12.85
N SER A 35 -11.20 0.93 -14.01
CA SER A 35 -9.91 0.26 -14.16
C SER A 35 -8.74 1.23 -14.03
N LEU A 36 -7.71 0.85 -13.23
CA LEU A 36 -6.42 1.53 -13.19
C LEU A 36 -5.75 1.59 -14.57
N TYR A 37 -6.05 0.64 -15.43
CA TYR A 37 -5.47 0.56 -16.77
C TYR A 37 -5.97 1.67 -17.71
N ASN A 38 -6.95 2.47 -17.28
CA ASN A 38 -7.40 3.67 -17.99
C ASN A 38 -6.54 4.91 -17.73
N LEU A 39 -5.59 4.84 -16.77
CA LEU A 39 -4.63 5.91 -16.56
C LEU A 39 -3.65 5.96 -17.74
N ALA A 40 -3.63 7.10 -18.45
CA ALA A 40 -2.83 7.29 -19.67
C ALA A 40 -1.36 7.63 -19.39
N SER A 41 -0.84 7.30 -18.20
CA SER A 41 0.53 7.55 -17.80
C SER A 41 1.50 6.54 -18.41
N ARG A 42 2.73 7.01 -18.70
CA ARG A 42 3.84 6.17 -19.16
C ARG A 42 4.77 5.89 -17.98
N TRP A 43 5.32 4.70 -17.99
CA TRP A 43 6.23 4.20 -16.97
C TRP A 43 7.44 3.58 -17.60
N THR A 44 8.53 3.49 -16.85
CA THR A 44 9.74 2.76 -17.25
C THR A 44 9.98 1.67 -16.19
N ASP A 45 10.20 0.44 -16.63
CA ASP A 45 10.49 -0.65 -15.71
C ASP A 45 11.97 -0.68 -15.30
N GLN A 46 12.33 -1.60 -14.40
CA GLN A 46 13.70 -1.82 -13.93
C GLN A 46 14.69 -2.24 -15.02
N ASN A 47 14.21 -2.61 -16.21
CA ASN A 47 15.04 -2.97 -17.37
C ASN A 47 15.15 -1.82 -18.39
N GLY A 48 14.58 -0.64 -18.06
CA GLY A 48 14.55 0.52 -18.95
C GLY A 48 13.49 0.44 -20.06
N GLN A 49 12.56 -0.52 -19.99
CA GLN A 49 11.50 -0.64 -20.99
C GLN A 49 10.33 0.29 -20.66
N THR A 50 9.85 1.01 -21.67
CA THR A 50 8.66 1.86 -21.52
C THR A 50 7.41 1.01 -21.61
N LEU A 51 6.46 1.25 -20.68
CA LEU A 51 5.18 0.57 -20.61
C LEU A 51 4.03 1.51 -20.17
N VAL A 52 2.80 1.03 -20.29
CA VAL A 52 1.60 1.63 -19.71
C VAL A 52 0.94 0.64 -18.76
N LEU A 53 0.12 1.11 -17.81
CA LEU A 53 -0.50 0.20 -16.84
C LEU A 53 -1.36 -0.88 -17.51
N LYS A 54 -1.93 -0.60 -18.69
CA LYS A 54 -2.71 -1.56 -19.47
C LYS A 54 -1.89 -2.80 -19.92
N ASP A 55 -0.57 -2.70 -20.01
CA ASP A 55 0.30 -3.84 -20.36
C ASP A 55 0.29 -4.93 -19.28
N PHE A 56 -0.23 -4.60 -18.08
CA PHE A 56 -0.45 -5.55 -16.99
C PHE A 56 -1.77 -6.31 -17.10
N SER A 57 -2.62 -6.05 -18.09
CA SER A 57 -3.90 -6.75 -18.26
C SER A 57 -3.74 -8.26 -18.48
N GLY A 58 -4.82 -9.01 -18.21
CA GLY A 58 -4.87 -10.46 -18.41
C GLY A 58 -4.30 -11.30 -17.27
N ARG A 59 -3.73 -10.67 -16.21
CA ARG A 59 -3.29 -11.35 -14.99
C ARG A 59 -3.68 -10.52 -13.77
N LYS A 60 -4.05 -11.20 -12.67
CA LYS A 60 -4.22 -10.51 -11.39
C LYS A 60 -2.90 -9.89 -10.98
N THR A 61 -2.98 -8.65 -10.50
CA THR A 61 -1.81 -7.85 -10.22
C THR A 61 -1.88 -7.30 -8.79
N LEU A 62 -0.87 -7.59 -7.98
CA LEU A 62 -0.69 -6.98 -6.66
C LEU A 62 0.18 -5.74 -6.82
N VAL A 63 -0.35 -4.58 -6.47
CA VAL A 63 0.32 -3.29 -6.60
C VAL A 63 0.60 -2.72 -5.21
N ALA A 64 1.80 -2.17 -5.02
CA ALA A 64 2.14 -1.33 -3.88
C ALA A 64 3.04 -0.17 -4.31
N MET A 65 3.01 0.92 -3.52
CA MET A 65 3.87 2.08 -3.72
C MET A 65 4.83 2.24 -2.55
N GLY A 66 6.07 2.57 -2.87
CA GLY A 66 7.15 2.80 -1.90
C GLY A 66 8.35 3.44 -2.58
N TYR A 67 9.53 3.41 -1.98
CA TYR A 67 10.77 3.90 -2.61
C TYR A 67 11.99 3.14 -2.07
N THR A 68 13.04 3.03 -2.88
CA THR A 68 14.15 2.09 -2.59
C THR A 68 15.01 2.48 -1.38
N SER A 69 15.09 3.78 -1.07
CA SER A 69 15.88 4.30 0.07
C SER A 69 15.10 4.39 1.38
N CYS A 70 13.87 3.89 1.45
CA CYS A 70 13.06 3.86 2.67
C CYS A 70 13.62 2.84 3.68
N PRO A 71 14.03 3.27 4.90
CA PRO A 71 14.62 2.35 5.85
C PRO A 71 13.57 1.54 6.64
N ASP A 72 12.31 1.97 6.65
CA ASP A 72 11.32 1.50 7.62
C ASP A 72 10.24 0.59 6.98
N ILE A 73 9.26 1.21 6.30
CA ILE A 73 8.05 0.50 5.88
C ILE A 73 8.19 -0.24 4.55
N CYS A 74 9.06 0.21 3.63
CA CYS A 74 9.17 -0.39 2.31
C CYS A 74 9.73 -1.81 2.33
N PRO A 75 10.71 -2.18 3.17
CA PRO A 75 11.11 -3.58 3.34
C PRO A 75 9.95 -4.48 3.77
N LEU A 76 9.05 -3.98 4.63
CA LEU A 76 7.87 -4.73 5.07
C LEU A 76 6.83 -4.85 3.95
N ILE A 77 6.65 -3.82 3.12
CA ILE A 77 5.79 -3.90 1.92
C ILE A 77 6.27 -5.03 1.01
N VAL A 78 7.56 -5.05 0.66
CA VAL A 78 8.14 -6.07 -0.23
C VAL A 78 8.04 -7.46 0.40
N ALA A 79 8.31 -7.60 1.70
CA ALA A 79 8.19 -8.88 2.40
C ALA A 79 6.76 -9.41 2.39
N ASN A 80 5.75 -8.55 2.60
CA ASN A 80 4.34 -8.92 2.52
C ASN A 80 3.93 -9.32 1.09
N MET A 81 4.39 -8.56 0.07
CA MET A 81 4.13 -8.91 -1.33
C MET A 81 4.73 -10.29 -1.66
N ALA A 82 5.97 -10.56 -1.25
CA ALA A 82 6.61 -11.86 -1.46
C ALA A 82 5.90 -13.00 -0.70
N ALA A 83 5.39 -12.76 0.49
CA ALA A 83 4.60 -13.73 1.24
C ALA A 83 3.27 -14.05 0.54
N ILE A 84 2.61 -13.04 -0.04
CA ILE A 84 1.38 -13.20 -0.85
C ILE A 84 1.70 -13.98 -2.14
N GLU A 85 2.81 -13.66 -2.84
CA GLU A 85 3.26 -14.41 -4.00
C GLU A 85 3.43 -15.90 -3.67
N LYS A 86 4.11 -16.19 -2.57
CA LYS A 86 4.30 -17.56 -2.10
C LYS A 86 2.97 -18.26 -1.79
N ALA A 87 2.02 -17.58 -1.15
CA ALA A 87 0.69 -18.12 -0.85
C ALA A 87 -0.15 -18.35 -2.13
N ALA A 88 0.07 -17.51 -3.15
CA ALA A 88 -0.59 -17.59 -4.45
C ALA A 88 0.14 -18.48 -5.45
N GLN A 89 1.12 -19.27 -5.04
CA GLN A 89 2.01 -20.04 -5.91
C GLN A 89 1.25 -20.85 -6.98
N GLY A 90 1.68 -20.70 -8.23
CA GLY A 90 1.06 -21.39 -9.38
C GLY A 90 -0.23 -20.74 -9.90
N ARG A 91 -0.67 -19.62 -9.32
CA ARG A 91 -1.92 -18.94 -9.72
C ARG A 91 -1.72 -17.72 -10.63
N GLY A 92 -0.50 -17.52 -11.14
CA GLY A 92 -0.22 -16.48 -12.13
C GLY A 92 -0.32 -15.04 -11.62
N LEU A 93 -0.06 -14.80 -10.32
CA LEU A 93 -0.03 -13.44 -9.75
C LEU A 93 1.16 -12.65 -10.33
N ARG A 94 0.92 -11.39 -10.67
CA ARG A 94 1.95 -10.39 -10.98
C ARG A 94 2.10 -9.44 -9.81
N LEU A 95 3.32 -8.98 -9.56
CA LEU A 95 3.65 -8.02 -8.51
C LEU A 95 4.24 -6.77 -9.15
N VAL A 96 3.67 -5.62 -8.82
CA VAL A 96 4.11 -4.33 -9.34
C VAL A 96 4.46 -3.42 -8.16
N PHE A 97 5.73 -3.05 -8.06
CA PHE A 97 6.20 -2.06 -7.12
C PHE A 97 6.42 -0.72 -7.84
N VAL A 98 5.74 0.32 -7.38
CA VAL A 98 5.78 1.64 -8.01
C VAL A 98 6.54 2.60 -7.11
N THR A 99 7.57 3.26 -7.64
CA THR A 99 8.34 4.22 -6.84
C THR A 99 7.55 5.50 -6.56
N LEU A 100 7.69 6.00 -5.32
CA LEU A 100 7.24 7.33 -4.90
C LEU A 100 8.32 8.40 -5.11
N ASP A 101 9.57 7.99 -5.40
CA ASP A 101 10.72 8.88 -5.60
C ASP A 101 11.33 8.71 -7.00
N PRO A 102 10.62 9.14 -8.06
CA PRO A 102 11.06 8.90 -9.42
C PRO A 102 12.38 9.59 -9.80
N LYS A 103 12.81 10.58 -9.02
CA LYS A 103 14.06 11.29 -9.28
C LYS A 103 15.27 10.53 -8.76
N VAL A 104 15.09 9.75 -7.73
CA VAL A 104 16.15 8.96 -7.08
C VAL A 104 16.14 7.52 -7.57
N ASP A 105 14.96 6.93 -7.68
CA ASP A 105 14.77 5.52 -8.06
C ASP A 105 14.78 5.35 -9.58
N THR A 106 15.96 5.53 -10.19
CA THR A 106 16.15 5.27 -11.63
C THR A 106 15.92 3.79 -11.95
N PRO A 107 15.71 3.41 -13.23
CA PRO A 107 15.61 2.01 -13.64
C PRO A 107 16.75 1.15 -13.11
N GLU A 108 17.99 1.66 -13.15
CA GLU A 108 19.17 0.94 -12.67
C GLU A 108 19.12 0.70 -11.15
N LYS A 109 18.61 1.67 -10.38
CA LYS A 109 18.41 1.51 -8.93
C LYS A 109 17.30 0.54 -8.61
N LEU A 110 16.19 0.59 -9.37
CA LEU A 110 15.10 -0.37 -9.23
C LEU A 110 15.57 -1.80 -9.57
N HIS A 111 16.43 -1.95 -10.59
CA HIS A 111 17.04 -3.24 -10.93
C HIS A 111 17.92 -3.76 -9.79
N ALA A 112 18.85 -2.93 -9.31
CA ALA A 112 19.72 -3.29 -8.18
C ALA A 112 18.91 -3.62 -6.90
N TYR A 113 17.80 -2.93 -6.67
CA TYR A 113 16.90 -3.21 -5.56
C TYR A 113 16.21 -4.56 -5.73
N ALA A 114 15.70 -4.88 -6.93
CA ALA A 114 15.08 -6.17 -7.23
C ALA A 114 16.07 -7.33 -6.98
N ASP A 115 17.31 -7.19 -7.47
CA ASP A 115 18.37 -8.19 -7.28
C ASP A 115 18.71 -8.39 -5.79
N ALA A 116 18.89 -7.28 -5.06
CA ALA A 116 19.22 -7.32 -3.63
C ALA A 116 18.15 -8.01 -2.78
N HIS A 117 16.88 -7.97 -3.22
CA HIS A 117 15.76 -8.60 -2.53
C HIS A 117 15.36 -9.96 -3.13
N GLY A 118 16.06 -10.44 -4.16
CA GLY A 118 15.79 -11.71 -4.81
C GLY A 118 14.41 -11.79 -5.47
N LEU A 119 13.93 -10.67 -6.03
CA LEU A 119 12.62 -10.59 -6.67
C LEU A 119 12.67 -11.22 -8.07
N ASP A 120 11.83 -12.24 -8.29
CA ASP A 120 11.81 -12.97 -9.55
C ASP A 120 11.26 -12.09 -10.70
N PRO A 121 12.06 -11.75 -11.72
CA PRO A 121 11.64 -10.91 -12.84
C PRO A 121 10.49 -11.50 -13.67
N ALA A 122 10.20 -12.79 -13.56
CA ALA A 122 9.04 -13.41 -14.20
C ALA A 122 7.71 -12.94 -13.62
N ASN A 123 7.70 -12.52 -12.35
CA ASN A 123 6.50 -12.10 -11.65
C ASN A 123 6.58 -10.64 -11.18
N TRP A 124 7.78 -10.12 -10.90
CA TRP A 124 7.97 -8.78 -10.36
C TRP A 124 8.34 -7.76 -11.42
N THR A 125 7.65 -6.63 -11.38
CA THR A 125 7.97 -5.45 -12.18
C THR A 125 8.04 -4.24 -11.26
N LEU A 126 9.19 -3.56 -11.24
CA LEU A 126 9.39 -2.33 -10.49
C LEU A 126 9.35 -1.18 -11.50
N ILE A 127 8.50 -0.19 -11.27
CA ILE A 127 8.27 0.88 -12.25
C ILE A 127 8.51 2.27 -11.68
N ASN A 128 9.04 3.12 -12.56
CA ASN A 128 9.27 4.54 -12.38
C ASN A 128 8.42 5.32 -13.39
N GLY A 129 7.83 6.45 -12.98
CA GLY A 129 7.07 7.36 -13.83
C GLY A 129 7.48 8.80 -13.56
N ASP A 130 6.92 9.76 -14.29
CA ASP A 130 7.09 11.16 -13.92
C ASP A 130 6.30 11.52 -12.64
N ASP A 131 6.60 12.70 -12.06
CA ASP A 131 5.95 13.19 -10.84
C ASP A 131 4.42 13.24 -10.97
N LYS A 132 3.88 13.45 -12.18
CA LYS A 132 2.43 13.48 -12.42
C LYS A 132 1.85 12.08 -12.42
N ALA A 133 2.48 11.14 -13.10
CA ALA A 133 2.06 9.74 -13.15
C ALA A 133 2.02 9.13 -11.74
N VAL A 134 3.06 9.38 -10.94
CA VAL A 134 3.13 8.93 -9.54
C VAL A 134 1.99 9.51 -8.70
N ARG A 135 1.73 10.82 -8.80
CA ARG A 135 0.64 11.47 -8.06
C ARG A 135 -0.74 10.95 -8.48
N ASP A 136 -0.98 10.80 -9.77
CA ASP A 136 -2.26 10.32 -10.29
C ASP A 136 -2.54 8.88 -9.80
N LEU A 137 -1.54 8.00 -9.90
CA LEU A 137 -1.68 6.63 -9.42
C LEU A 137 -1.85 6.57 -7.90
N ALA A 138 -1.07 7.33 -7.14
CA ALA A 138 -1.20 7.40 -5.70
C ALA A 138 -2.61 7.87 -5.28
N ALA A 139 -3.16 8.89 -5.96
CA ALA A 139 -4.51 9.39 -5.70
C ALA A 139 -5.59 8.33 -5.96
N VAL A 140 -5.49 7.59 -7.07
CA VAL A 140 -6.46 6.52 -7.41
C VAL A 140 -6.35 5.35 -6.44
N LEU A 141 -5.15 4.98 -6.01
CA LEU A 141 -4.93 3.91 -5.02
C LEU A 141 -5.20 4.34 -3.58
N GLY A 142 -5.48 5.63 -3.33
CA GLY A 142 -5.65 6.16 -1.98
C GLY A 142 -4.35 6.28 -1.17
N VAL A 143 -3.19 6.18 -1.83
CA VAL A 143 -1.88 6.33 -1.20
C VAL A 143 -1.61 7.82 -0.94
N ARG A 144 -1.42 8.16 0.32
CA ARG A 144 -1.01 9.51 0.73
C ARG A 144 0.49 9.51 0.94
N TYR A 145 1.17 10.50 0.39
CA TYR A 145 2.60 10.67 0.60
C TYR A 145 2.99 12.15 0.60
N ARG A 146 4.05 12.48 1.31
CA ARG A 146 4.64 13.83 1.35
C ARG A 146 6.14 13.71 1.64
N SER A 147 6.94 14.65 1.14
CA SER A 147 8.34 14.74 1.54
C SER A 147 8.44 14.97 3.06
N ASN A 148 9.34 14.23 3.71
CA ASN A 148 9.63 14.37 5.14
C ASN A 148 10.69 15.45 5.45
N GLY A 149 11.27 16.10 4.41
CA GLY A 149 12.33 17.10 4.54
C GLY A 149 13.74 16.52 4.77
N GLU A 150 13.87 15.21 4.90
CA GLU A 150 15.13 14.48 5.16
C GLU A 150 15.58 13.67 3.93
N GLY A 151 15.02 13.97 2.75
CA GLY A 151 15.32 13.27 1.50
C GLY A 151 14.50 12.02 1.26
N GLY A 152 13.42 11.81 2.03
CA GLY A 152 12.49 10.70 1.88
C GLY A 152 11.04 11.16 1.93
N PHE A 153 10.13 10.20 2.12
CA PHE A 153 8.69 10.44 2.15
C PHE A 153 8.03 9.75 3.35
N ASP A 154 7.15 10.48 4.04
CA ASP A 154 6.09 9.85 4.85
C ASP A 154 5.01 9.36 3.89
N HIS A 155 4.63 8.10 3.93
CA HIS A 155 3.56 7.59 3.09
C HIS A 155 2.72 6.52 3.78
N SER A 156 1.46 6.39 3.34
CA SER A 156 0.63 5.25 3.72
C SER A 156 1.05 4.02 2.93
N ALA A 157 1.11 2.87 3.60
CA ALA A 157 1.40 1.59 2.96
C ALA A 157 0.08 0.89 2.65
N ILE A 158 -0.23 0.71 1.37
CA ILE A 158 -1.44 0.05 0.90
C ILE A 158 -1.06 -1.03 -0.09
N LEU A 159 -1.52 -2.27 0.16
CA LEU A 159 -1.46 -3.36 -0.81
C LEU A 159 -2.78 -3.41 -1.56
N THR A 160 -2.74 -3.36 -2.87
CA THR A 160 -3.92 -3.38 -3.75
C THR A 160 -3.86 -4.57 -4.69
N LEU A 161 -4.83 -5.46 -4.61
CA LEU A 161 -5.03 -6.54 -5.57
C LEU A 161 -5.98 -6.06 -6.67
N LEU A 162 -5.54 -6.18 -7.91
CA LEU A 162 -6.33 -5.90 -9.11
C LEU A 162 -6.72 -7.21 -9.79
N ASP A 163 -7.87 -7.20 -10.44
CA ASP A 163 -8.25 -8.25 -11.37
C ASP A 163 -7.52 -8.11 -12.73
N GLU A 164 -7.85 -8.98 -13.66
CA GLU A 164 -7.28 -9.05 -15.02
C GLU A 164 -7.57 -7.80 -15.86
N ASN A 165 -8.60 -7.03 -15.47
CA ASN A 165 -9.04 -5.79 -16.14
C ASN A 165 -8.48 -4.53 -15.45
N GLY A 166 -7.78 -4.68 -14.32
CA GLY A 166 -7.22 -3.58 -13.54
C GLY A 166 -8.22 -2.94 -12.58
N GLU A 167 -9.32 -3.61 -12.26
CA GLU A 167 -10.27 -3.19 -11.24
C GLU A 167 -9.82 -3.67 -9.87
N VAL A 168 -10.07 -2.87 -8.84
CA VAL A 168 -9.66 -3.20 -7.47
C VAL A 168 -10.55 -4.31 -6.90
N VAL A 169 -9.94 -5.44 -6.58
CA VAL A 169 -10.58 -6.58 -5.89
C VAL A 169 -10.48 -6.45 -4.39
N MET A 170 -9.31 -6.03 -3.90
CA MET A 170 -9.02 -5.93 -2.47
C MET A 170 -7.97 -4.87 -2.21
N GLN A 171 -8.11 -4.16 -1.10
CA GLN A 171 -7.06 -3.29 -0.55
C GLN A 171 -6.86 -3.56 0.93
N LYS A 172 -5.60 -3.51 1.37
CA LYS A 172 -5.20 -3.55 2.78
C LYS A 172 -4.37 -2.29 3.08
N PRO A 173 -4.89 -1.39 3.91
CA PRO A 173 -4.23 -0.12 4.23
C PRO A 173 -3.23 -0.22 5.38
N ASP A 174 -2.97 -1.42 5.87
CA ASP A 174 -2.00 -1.72 6.93
C ASP A 174 -1.11 -2.90 6.53
N MET A 175 0.00 -3.06 7.25
CA MET A 175 0.97 -4.12 6.97
C MET A 175 0.77 -5.38 7.82
N GLN A 176 -0.31 -5.47 8.58
CA GLN A 176 -0.74 -6.71 9.23
C GLN A 176 -1.55 -7.54 8.23
N VAL A 177 -0.84 -8.20 7.34
CA VAL A 177 -1.41 -8.92 6.20
C VAL A 177 -1.39 -10.41 6.47
N ASP A 178 -2.55 -11.08 6.35
CA ASP A 178 -2.58 -12.53 6.15
C ASP A 178 -2.44 -12.80 4.64
N PRO A 179 -1.33 -13.42 4.18
CA PRO A 179 -1.14 -13.74 2.78
C PRO A 179 -2.22 -14.65 2.19
N GLN A 180 -2.88 -15.47 3.02
CA GLN A 180 -3.95 -16.37 2.58
C GLN A 180 -5.22 -15.62 2.20
N ASP A 181 -5.50 -14.48 2.85
CA ASP A 181 -6.64 -13.62 2.49
C ASP A 181 -6.52 -13.16 1.04
N PHE A 182 -5.32 -12.71 0.61
CA PHE A 182 -5.07 -12.33 -0.79
C PHE A 182 -5.13 -13.53 -1.72
N ALA A 183 -4.48 -14.64 -1.33
CA ALA A 183 -4.45 -15.85 -2.13
C ALA A 183 -5.85 -16.42 -2.39
N ALA A 184 -6.79 -16.26 -1.46
CA ALA A 184 -8.17 -16.70 -1.63
C ALA A 184 -8.90 -15.99 -2.80
N HIS A 185 -8.49 -14.76 -3.12
CA HIS A 185 -9.06 -13.97 -4.23
C HIS A 185 -8.37 -14.20 -5.58
N ILE A 186 -7.33 -15.05 -5.63
CA ILE A 186 -6.60 -15.41 -6.86
C ILE A 186 -7.07 -16.80 -7.29
N PRO A 187 -7.71 -16.97 -8.47
CA PRO A 187 -8.17 -18.27 -8.95
C PRO A 187 -7.03 -19.27 -9.09
N ARG A 188 -7.36 -20.55 -8.98
CA ARG A 188 -6.43 -21.68 -9.26
C ARG A 188 -6.32 -21.94 -10.75
#